data_6fc471159ea6c098891b02e8aac6ae4d
#
_entry.id   6fc471159ea6c098891b02e8aac6ae4d
#
_cell.length_a   1.000
_cell.length_b   1.000
_cell.length_c   1.000
_cell.angle_alpha   90.00
_cell.angle_beta   90.00
_cell.angle_gamma   90.00
#
_symmetry.space_group_name_H-M   'P 1'
#
loop_
_entity.id
_entity.type
_entity.pdbx_description
1 polymer ?
#
loop_
_entity_poly.entity_id
_entity_poly.type
_entity_poly.pdbx_seq_one_letter_code
_entity_poly.pdbx_strand_id
1 'polypeptide(L)'
;PVLIDFYDDYKYTNGNFAVFGSTGAGKSTILQSIGKRVREQGRKVICIVPEKGHEYRPLCESLGGQFIKLGPASPDCIGLMEIRRFREDPYSSRSSGDRRESLLAEKVSWLSVWYSLQKKNLSEEDRAYIDASLIECYRRKGITFDNSTLYDQDGALKEMPVIEDWYDV
;
A
#
# COMPACT_ATOMS: atom_id res chain seq x y z
N PRO A 1 12.61 -10.65 33.34
CA PRO A 1 12.08 -10.32 32.00
C PRO A 1 11.84 -8.83 31.89
N VAL A 2 12.24 -8.22 30.78
CA VAL A 2 11.97 -6.80 30.51
C VAL A 2 10.72 -6.77 29.62
N LEU A 3 9.69 -6.05 30.06
CA LEU A 3 8.50 -5.79 29.28
C LEU A 3 8.68 -4.45 28.56
N ILE A 4 8.61 -4.47 27.24
CA ILE A 4 8.68 -3.27 26.41
C ILE A 4 7.38 -3.14 25.66
N ASP A 5 6.66 -2.04 25.89
CA ASP A 5 5.54 -1.63 25.06
C ASP A 5 6.01 -0.54 24.09
N PHE A 6 6.05 -0.84 22.81
CA PHE A 6 6.47 0.12 21.77
C PHE A 6 5.45 1.23 21.52
N TYR A 7 4.25 1.10 22.05
CA TYR A 7 3.14 2.05 21.91
C TYR A 7 2.82 2.79 23.21
N ASP A 8 3.77 2.78 24.16
CA ASP A 8 3.66 3.53 25.40
C ASP A 8 3.98 5.01 25.13
N ASP A 9 2.94 5.82 24.89
CA ASP A 9 3.05 7.25 24.58
C ASP A 9 3.70 8.08 25.69
N TYR A 10 3.77 7.56 26.93
CA TYR A 10 4.47 8.21 28.04
C TYR A 10 5.99 8.02 27.96
N LYS A 11 6.46 6.97 27.32
CA LYS A 11 7.89 6.63 27.24
C LYS A 11 8.51 6.94 25.88
N TYR A 12 7.72 6.84 24.80
CA TYR A 12 8.21 6.94 23.44
C TYR A 12 7.38 7.92 22.63
N THR A 13 8.06 8.80 21.91
CA THR A 13 7.41 9.75 20.98
C THR A 13 6.77 9.04 19.78
N ASN A 14 7.29 7.86 19.44
CA ASN A 14 6.74 7.00 18.37
C ASN A 14 7.18 5.55 18.61
N GLY A 15 6.50 4.60 17.98
CA GLY A 15 6.78 3.16 18.05
C GLY A 15 7.90 2.66 17.14
N ASN A 16 8.69 3.56 16.53
CA ASN A 16 9.78 3.17 15.64
C ASN A 16 10.96 2.60 16.42
N PHE A 17 11.48 1.48 15.96
CA PHE A 17 12.68 0.88 16.54
C PHE A 17 13.53 0.22 15.46
N ALA A 18 14.81 0.04 15.75
CA ALA A 18 15.75 -0.65 14.88
C ALA A 18 16.44 -1.79 15.65
N VAL A 19 16.68 -2.90 14.95
CA VAL A 19 17.36 -4.07 15.51
C VAL A 19 18.70 -4.25 14.81
N PHE A 20 19.78 -4.11 15.57
CA PHE A 20 21.15 -4.27 15.10
C PHE A 20 21.79 -5.55 15.69
N GLY A 21 22.70 -6.13 14.95
CA GLY A 21 23.45 -7.31 15.39
C GLY A 21 24.22 -7.94 14.23
N SER A 22 25.22 -8.74 14.54
CA SER A 22 25.99 -9.52 13.55
C SER A 22 25.11 -10.56 12.86
N THR A 23 25.62 -11.15 11.77
CA THR A 23 24.97 -12.27 11.10
C THR A 23 24.83 -13.44 12.08
N GLY A 24 23.67 -14.08 12.11
CA GLY A 24 23.38 -15.19 13.04
C GLY A 24 22.97 -14.76 14.46
N ALA A 25 22.96 -13.48 14.80
CA ALA A 25 22.61 -12.98 16.16
C ALA A 25 21.11 -13.07 16.48
N GLY A 26 20.27 -13.67 15.63
CA GLY A 26 18.85 -13.85 15.90
C GLY A 26 17.97 -12.64 15.58
N LYS A 27 18.43 -11.67 14.78
CA LYS A 27 17.64 -10.48 14.40
C LYS A 27 16.28 -10.84 13.76
N SER A 28 16.28 -11.72 12.78
CA SER A 28 15.04 -12.18 12.12
C SER A 28 14.10 -12.87 13.11
N THR A 29 14.64 -13.69 14.02
CA THR A 29 13.86 -14.40 15.02
C THR A 29 13.17 -13.44 16.01
N ILE A 30 13.87 -12.38 16.42
CA ILE A 30 13.29 -11.33 17.29
C ILE A 30 12.18 -10.59 16.55
N LEU A 31 12.41 -10.17 15.31
CA LEU A 31 11.40 -9.47 14.50
C LEU A 31 10.18 -10.34 14.23
N GLN A 32 10.37 -11.63 13.92
CA GLN A 32 9.28 -12.59 13.77
C GLN A 32 8.47 -12.77 15.07
N SER A 33 9.16 -12.84 16.21
CA SER A 33 8.52 -12.95 17.53
C SER A 33 7.69 -11.71 17.88
N ILE A 34 8.22 -10.52 17.56
CA ILE A 34 7.49 -9.25 17.74
C ILE A 34 6.26 -9.23 16.83
N GLY A 35 6.43 -9.53 15.54
CA GLY A 35 5.35 -9.56 14.58
C GLY A 35 4.23 -10.52 14.99
N LYS A 36 4.58 -11.72 15.47
CA LYS A 36 3.62 -12.69 16.00
C LYS A 36 2.83 -12.11 17.17
N ARG A 37 3.49 -11.56 18.17
CA ARG A 37 2.83 -10.97 19.36
C ARG A 37 1.92 -9.80 19.02
N VAL A 38 2.36 -8.92 18.12
CA VAL A 38 1.55 -7.79 17.64
C VAL A 38 0.31 -8.29 16.91
N ARG A 39 0.44 -9.36 16.11
CA ARG A 39 -0.69 -9.98 15.42
C ARG A 39 -1.67 -10.66 16.39
N GLU A 40 -1.18 -11.32 17.43
CA GLU A 40 -1.99 -11.94 18.49
C GLU A 40 -2.82 -10.90 19.27
N GLN A 41 -2.37 -9.64 19.32
CA GLN A 41 -3.12 -8.51 19.86
C GLN A 41 -4.20 -7.95 18.90
N GLY A 42 -4.44 -8.60 17.76
CA GLY A 42 -5.43 -8.18 16.77
C GLY A 42 -4.97 -7.09 15.80
N ARG A 43 -3.70 -6.66 15.88
CA ARG A 43 -3.16 -5.61 14.99
C ARG A 43 -2.74 -6.19 13.65
N LYS A 44 -2.81 -5.38 12.59
CA LYS A 44 -2.21 -5.71 11.29
C LYS A 44 -0.69 -5.62 11.36
N VAL A 45 -0.02 -6.59 10.76
CA VAL A 45 1.44 -6.62 10.58
C VAL A 45 1.74 -6.73 9.09
N ILE A 46 2.54 -5.82 8.57
CA ILE A 46 3.03 -5.83 7.19
C ILE A 46 4.54 -5.98 7.25
N CYS A 47 5.06 -7.05 6.66
CA CYS A 47 6.49 -7.29 6.56
C CYS A 47 6.95 -7.05 5.13
N ILE A 48 7.89 -6.12 4.94
CA ILE A 48 8.56 -5.88 3.66
C ILE A 48 9.95 -6.48 3.76
N VAL A 49 10.20 -7.56 3.02
CA VAL A 49 11.43 -8.36 3.15
C VAL A 49 12.07 -8.51 1.78
N PRO A 50 13.02 -7.65 1.41
CA PRO A 50 13.59 -7.63 0.07
C PRO A 50 14.30 -8.93 -0.34
N GLU A 51 15.02 -9.60 0.56
CA GLU A 51 15.89 -10.73 0.18
C GLU A 51 15.58 -12.03 0.94
N LYS A 52 14.97 -11.95 2.12
CA LYS A 52 14.77 -13.09 3.03
C LYS A 52 13.33 -13.52 3.19
N GLY A 53 12.50 -13.29 2.17
CA GLY A 53 11.08 -13.61 2.21
C GLY A 53 10.78 -15.06 2.61
N HIS A 54 11.62 -16.01 2.19
CA HIS A 54 11.48 -17.43 2.54
C HIS A 54 11.53 -17.70 4.06
N GLU A 55 12.27 -16.90 4.83
CA GLU A 55 12.34 -17.03 6.30
C GLU A 55 11.02 -16.60 6.98
N TYR A 56 10.26 -15.67 6.37
CA TYR A 56 9.03 -15.12 6.93
C TYR A 56 7.77 -15.83 6.44
N ARG A 57 7.85 -16.56 5.33
CA ARG A 57 6.71 -17.26 4.74
C ARG A 57 6.02 -18.21 5.71
N PRO A 58 6.72 -19.12 6.43
CA PRO A 58 6.08 -20.03 7.36
C PRO A 58 5.32 -19.31 8.48
N LEU A 59 5.89 -18.20 8.99
CA LEU A 59 5.20 -17.38 9.98
C LEU A 59 3.94 -16.73 9.41
N CYS A 60 4.03 -16.14 8.22
CA CYS A 60 2.90 -15.52 7.55
C CYS A 60 1.75 -16.51 7.37
N GLU A 61 2.04 -17.69 6.84
CA GLU A 61 1.05 -18.76 6.62
C GLU A 61 0.45 -19.27 7.94
N SER A 62 1.26 -19.43 8.99
CA SER A 62 0.79 -19.90 10.31
C SER A 62 -0.16 -18.92 11.00
N LEU A 63 -0.06 -17.63 10.66
CA LEU A 63 -0.93 -16.57 11.19
C LEU A 63 -2.12 -16.24 10.28
N GLY A 64 -2.36 -17.04 9.23
CA GLY A 64 -3.42 -16.81 8.25
C GLY A 64 -3.19 -15.57 7.40
N GLY A 65 -1.93 -15.19 7.20
CA GLY A 65 -1.54 -14.05 6.40
C GLY A 65 -1.42 -14.37 4.92
N GLN A 66 -1.32 -13.33 4.11
CA GLN A 66 -1.08 -13.44 2.67
C GLN A 66 0.40 -13.17 2.39
N PHE A 67 1.07 -14.13 1.75
CA PHE A 67 2.44 -13.98 1.30
C PHE A 67 2.46 -13.62 -0.18
N ILE A 68 2.99 -12.45 -0.51
CA ILE A 68 3.10 -11.92 -1.88
C ILE A 68 4.56 -11.87 -2.27
N LYS A 69 4.92 -12.54 -3.34
CA LYS A 69 6.29 -12.53 -3.89
C LYS A 69 6.34 -11.64 -5.12
N LEU A 70 6.99 -10.49 -5.02
CA LEU A 70 7.21 -9.60 -6.15
C LEU A 70 8.56 -9.87 -6.78
N GLY A 71 8.59 -10.06 -8.10
CA GLY A 71 9.83 -10.28 -8.83
C GLY A 71 9.60 -10.77 -10.26
N PRO A 72 10.66 -10.82 -11.07
CA PRO A 72 10.58 -11.37 -12.43
C PRO A 72 10.00 -12.78 -12.40
N ALA A 73 9.06 -13.06 -13.29
CA ALA A 73 8.36 -14.36 -13.39
C ALA A 73 7.54 -14.77 -12.15
N SER A 74 7.23 -13.86 -11.24
CA SER A 74 6.25 -14.11 -10.20
C SER A 74 4.82 -13.98 -10.77
N PRO A 75 3.88 -14.86 -10.38
CA PRO A 75 2.47 -14.66 -10.71
C PRO A 75 1.84 -13.50 -9.93
N ASP A 76 2.48 -13.07 -8.83
CA ASP A 76 1.97 -11.98 -8.01
C ASP A 76 2.38 -10.64 -8.62
N CYS A 77 1.42 -9.75 -8.80
CA CYS A 77 1.66 -8.37 -9.22
C CYS A 77 0.85 -7.38 -8.37
N ILE A 78 1.29 -6.14 -8.38
CA ILE A 78 0.57 -5.04 -7.72
C ILE A 78 -0.20 -4.28 -8.80
N GLY A 79 -1.51 -4.20 -8.67
CA GLY A 79 -2.36 -3.38 -9.52
C GLY A 79 -2.14 -1.89 -9.19
N LEU A 80 -1.20 -1.24 -9.89
CA LEU A 80 -0.83 0.15 -9.62
C LEU A 80 -2.00 1.11 -9.82
N MET A 81 -2.85 0.83 -10.81
CA MET A 81 -3.98 1.69 -11.17
C MET A 81 -5.26 1.38 -10.38
N GLU A 82 -5.24 0.39 -9.50
CA GLU A 82 -6.40 0.01 -8.72
C GLU A 82 -6.74 1.07 -7.67
N ILE A 83 -7.99 1.57 -7.70
CA ILE A 83 -8.55 2.45 -6.67
C ILE A 83 -9.36 1.59 -5.72
N ARG A 84 -8.92 1.49 -4.48
CA ARG A 84 -9.66 0.79 -3.42
C ARG A 84 -10.10 1.77 -2.36
N ARG A 85 -11.35 1.66 -1.95
CA ARG A 85 -11.81 2.32 -0.75
C ARG A 85 -11.12 1.67 0.45
N PHE A 86 -10.30 2.40 1.17
CA PHE A 86 -9.81 1.91 2.44
C PHE A 86 -11.02 1.73 3.37
N ARG A 87 -11.20 0.53 3.92
CA ARG A 87 -12.11 0.34 5.04
C ARG A 87 -11.67 1.31 6.14
N GLU A 88 -12.63 2.05 6.67
CA GLU A 88 -12.37 2.95 7.79
C GLU A 88 -11.58 2.21 8.87
N ASP A 89 -10.39 2.72 9.16
CA ASP A 89 -9.68 2.29 10.34
C ASP A 89 -10.37 2.95 11.53
N PRO A 90 -11.01 2.18 12.43
CA PRO A 90 -11.68 2.74 13.60
C PRO A 90 -10.75 3.56 14.51
N TYR A 91 -9.44 3.42 14.33
CA TYR A 91 -8.39 4.13 15.07
C TYR A 91 -7.77 5.29 14.29
N SER A 92 -8.22 5.56 13.06
CA SER A 92 -7.76 6.73 12.32
C SER A 92 -8.47 7.97 12.85
N SER A 93 -7.71 8.89 13.41
CA SER A 93 -8.19 10.21 13.86
C SER A 93 -8.60 11.15 12.71
N ARG A 94 -8.52 10.70 11.46
CA ARG A 94 -9.07 11.41 10.32
C ARG A 94 -10.60 11.33 10.39
N SER A 95 -11.19 12.42 10.86
CA SER A 95 -12.64 12.57 10.99
C SER A 95 -13.32 12.35 9.64
N SER A 96 -14.46 11.69 9.68
CA SER A 96 -15.37 11.40 8.56
C SER A 96 -15.88 12.64 7.79
N GLY A 97 -15.41 13.83 8.14
CA GLY A 97 -15.76 15.10 7.48
C GLY A 97 -14.97 15.43 6.22
N ASP A 98 -13.81 14.81 6.01
CA ASP A 98 -12.88 15.13 4.89
C ASP A 98 -13.10 14.26 3.63
N ARG A 99 -14.23 13.57 3.55
CA ARG A 99 -14.57 12.60 2.48
C ARG A 99 -14.97 13.23 1.14
N ARG A 100 -14.74 14.52 0.95
CA ARG A 100 -15.05 15.19 -0.33
C ARG A 100 -13.92 15.06 -1.35
N GLU A 101 -12.78 14.57 -0.95
CA GLU A 101 -11.65 14.39 -1.88
C GLU A 101 -11.93 13.22 -2.84
N SER A 102 -11.70 13.48 -4.11
CA SER A 102 -11.82 12.46 -5.14
C SER A 102 -10.74 11.41 -5.01
N LEU A 103 -11.12 10.15 -4.88
CA LEU A 103 -10.20 9.02 -4.85
C LEU A 103 -9.40 8.91 -6.17
N LEU A 104 -10.00 9.33 -7.29
CA LEU A 104 -9.30 9.42 -8.56
C LEU A 104 -8.22 10.51 -8.52
N ALA A 105 -8.49 11.69 -7.97
CA ALA A 105 -7.49 12.75 -7.85
C ALA A 105 -6.28 12.30 -7.02
N GLU A 106 -6.54 11.65 -5.88
CA GLU A 106 -5.48 11.07 -5.04
C GLU A 106 -4.66 10.02 -5.80
N LYS A 107 -5.34 9.13 -6.54
CA LYS A 107 -4.68 8.09 -7.33
C LYS A 107 -3.83 8.66 -8.46
N VAL A 108 -4.35 9.63 -9.23
CA VAL A 108 -3.60 10.31 -10.30
C VAL A 108 -2.37 10.99 -9.74
N SER A 109 -2.51 11.74 -8.65
CA SER A 109 -1.37 12.38 -7.98
C SER A 109 -0.31 11.36 -7.55
N TRP A 110 -0.72 10.24 -6.97
CA TRP A 110 0.19 9.16 -6.58
C TRP A 110 0.92 8.53 -7.78
N LEU A 111 0.19 8.24 -8.86
CA LEU A 111 0.76 7.68 -10.09
C LEU A 111 1.75 8.64 -10.76
N SER A 112 1.46 9.94 -10.76
CA SER A 112 2.37 10.96 -11.29
C SER A 112 3.68 11.02 -10.50
N VAL A 113 3.60 10.94 -9.17
CA VAL A 113 4.79 10.83 -8.32
C VAL A 113 5.55 9.53 -8.61
N TRP A 114 4.85 8.40 -8.67
CA TRP A 114 5.45 7.11 -8.99
C TRP A 114 6.19 7.14 -10.33
N TYR A 115 5.57 7.70 -11.38
CA TYR A 115 6.19 7.83 -12.70
C TYR A 115 7.42 8.75 -12.67
N SER A 116 7.36 9.85 -11.90
CA SER A 116 8.49 10.76 -11.75
C SER A 116 9.72 10.11 -11.09
N LEU A 117 9.54 9.08 -10.28
CA LEU A 117 10.63 8.29 -9.72
C LEU A 117 11.29 7.37 -10.76
N GLN A 118 10.54 6.94 -11.78
CA GLN A 118 11.06 6.10 -12.87
C GLN A 118 11.81 6.93 -13.92
N LYS A 119 11.29 8.11 -14.27
CA LYS A 119 11.87 9.00 -15.28
C LYS A 119 12.37 10.29 -14.63
N LYS A 120 13.69 10.45 -14.59
CA LYS A 120 14.32 11.68 -14.09
C LYS A 120 14.10 12.83 -15.07
N ASN A 121 14.03 14.07 -14.54
CA ASN A 121 13.96 15.32 -15.31
C ASN A 121 12.69 15.44 -16.18
N LEU A 122 11.51 15.13 -15.62
CA LEU A 122 10.24 15.47 -16.24
C LEU A 122 10.03 16.98 -16.27
N SER A 123 9.73 17.53 -17.44
CA SER A 123 9.28 18.93 -17.57
C SER A 123 7.87 19.11 -16.95
N GLU A 124 7.45 20.35 -16.74
CA GLU A 124 6.08 20.63 -16.29
C GLU A 124 5.05 20.22 -17.36
N GLU A 125 5.39 20.35 -18.63
CA GLU A 125 4.56 19.90 -19.75
C GLU A 125 4.39 18.39 -19.76
N ASP A 126 5.47 17.62 -19.53
CA ASP A 126 5.40 16.15 -19.41
C ASP A 126 4.48 15.74 -18.25
N ARG A 127 4.54 16.44 -17.11
CA ARG A 127 3.70 16.16 -15.94
C ARG A 127 2.22 16.41 -16.24
N ALA A 128 1.92 17.54 -16.86
CA ALA A 128 0.56 17.88 -17.26
C ALA A 128 -0.01 16.85 -18.25
N TYR A 129 0.83 16.37 -19.18
CA TYR A 129 0.44 15.32 -20.12
C TYR A 129 0.15 13.99 -19.42
N ILE A 130 1.00 13.59 -18.47
CA ILE A 130 0.82 12.37 -17.67
C ILE A 130 -0.51 12.44 -16.92
N ASP A 131 -0.77 13.55 -16.22
CA ASP A 131 -2.00 13.72 -15.46
C ASP A 131 -3.25 13.65 -16.38
N ALA A 132 -3.20 14.34 -17.51
CA ALA A 132 -4.29 14.34 -18.48
C ALA A 132 -4.54 12.94 -19.06
N SER A 133 -3.49 12.21 -19.43
CA SER A 133 -3.60 10.86 -19.98
C SER A 133 -4.11 9.85 -18.94
N LEU A 134 -3.68 9.96 -17.69
CA LEU A 134 -4.21 9.14 -16.59
C LEU A 134 -5.69 9.38 -16.38
N ILE A 135 -6.12 10.64 -16.31
CA ILE A 135 -7.55 11.00 -16.16
C ILE A 135 -8.36 10.44 -17.31
N GLU A 136 -7.87 10.57 -18.55
CA GLU A 136 -8.54 10.05 -19.74
C GLU A 136 -8.64 8.53 -19.71
N CYS A 137 -7.60 7.83 -19.27
CA CYS A 137 -7.62 6.38 -19.11
C CYS A 137 -8.76 5.92 -18.19
N TYR A 138 -8.89 6.54 -17.01
CA TYR A 138 -10.00 6.24 -16.10
C TYR A 138 -11.36 6.66 -16.69
N ARG A 139 -11.43 7.78 -17.39
CA ARG A 139 -12.64 8.25 -18.06
C ARG A 139 -13.16 7.24 -19.10
N ARG A 140 -12.28 6.57 -19.82
CA ARG A 140 -12.66 5.50 -20.78
C ARG A 140 -13.34 4.31 -20.09
N LYS A 141 -13.02 4.03 -18.83
CA LYS A 141 -13.71 3.04 -17.98
C LYS A 141 -14.95 3.62 -17.28
N GLY A 142 -15.32 4.86 -17.57
CA GLY A 142 -16.49 5.54 -16.97
C GLY A 142 -16.26 5.92 -15.50
N ILE A 143 -15.00 6.15 -15.11
CA ILE A 143 -14.59 6.58 -13.77
C ILE A 143 -14.20 8.06 -13.85
N THR A 144 -14.78 8.87 -12.98
CA THR A 144 -14.58 10.32 -12.92
C THR A 144 -14.17 10.76 -11.51
N PHE A 145 -14.01 12.06 -11.31
CA PHE A 145 -13.71 12.62 -9.99
C PHE A 145 -14.86 12.46 -8.96
N ASP A 146 -16.04 12.08 -9.42
CA ASP A 146 -17.13 11.68 -8.55
C ASP A 146 -16.92 10.22 -8.10
N ASN A 147 -16.73 10.03 -6.79
CA ASN A 147 -16.48 8.71 -6.19
C ASN A 147 -17.64 7.72 -6.42
N SER A 148 -18.86 8.19 -6.72
CA SER A 148 -19.99 7.31 -7.06
C SER A 148 -19.76 6.56 -8.37
N THR A 149 -18.99 7.13 -9.30
CA THR A 149 -18.67 6.53 -10.59
C THR A 149 -17.71 5.34 -10.53
N LEU A 150 -17.11 5.07 -9.36
CA LEU A 150 -16.30 3.89 -9.11
C LEU A 150 -17.11 2.60 -9.08
N TYR A 151 -18.43 2.71 -8.90
CA TYR A 151 -19.33 1.57 -8.78
C TYR A 151 -20.24 1.47 -9.99
N ASP A 152 -20.64 0.26 -10.34
CA ASP A 152 -21.68 0.00 -11.32
C ASP A 152 -23.10 0.16 -10.72
N GLN A 153 -24.12 -0.14 -11.52
CA GLN A 153 -25.52 -0.04 -11.12
C GLN A 153 -25.89 -1.02 -10.00
N ASP A 154 -25.15 -2.12 -9.88
CA ASP A 154 -25.36 -3.15 -8.86
C ASP A 154 -24.56 -2.87 -7.58
N GLY A 155 -23.82 -1.77 -7.54
CA GLY A 155 -22.97 -1.36 -6.42
C GLY A 155 -21.65 -2.14 -6.31
N ALA A 156 -21.29 -2.92 -7.33
CA ALA A 156 -19.99 -3.57 -7.42
C ALA A 156 -18.93 -2.59 -7.93
N LEU A 157 -17.69 -2.76 -7.50
CA LEU A 157 -16.58 -1.95 -7.97
C LEU A 157 -16.34 -2.24 -9.46
N LYS A 158 -16.29 -1.19 -10.27
CA LYS A 158 -15.99 -1.32 -11.70
C LYS A 158 -14.60 -1.90 -11.92
N GLU A 159 -14.40 -2.50 -13.08
CA GLU A 159 -13.09 -2.91 -13.55
C GLU A 159 -12.19 -1.67 -13.70
N MET A 160 -11.07 -1.70 -12.97
CA MET A 160 -10.09 -0.62 -13.01
C MET A 160 -9.21 -0.76 -14.25
N PRO A 161 -8.73 0.36 -14.80
CA PRO A 161 -7.76 0.29 -15.88
C PRO A 161 -6.47 -0.37 -15.41
N VAL A 162 -5.76 -0.95 -16.36
CA VAL A 162 -4.40 -1.46 -16.17
C VAL A 162 -3.38 -0.57 -16.87
N ILE A 163 -2.10 -0.80 -16.69
CA ILE A 163 -1.05 0.03 -17.30
C ILE A 163 -1.10 -0.02 -18.81
N GLU A 164 -1.49 -1.16 -19.39
CA GLU A 164 -1.69 -1.33 -20.82
C GLU A 164 -2.79 -0.41 -21.35
N ASP A 165 -3.91 -0.27 -20.62
CA ASP A 165 -4.98 0.67 -20.99
C ASP A 165 -4.47 2.13 -21.01
N TRP A 166 -3.53 2.49 -20.13
CA TRP A 166 -2.94 3.82 -20.13
C TRP A 166 -1.97 4.04 -21.28
N TYR A 167 -1.26 2.98 -21.69
CA TYR A 167 -0.36 3.05 -22.84
C TYR A 167 -1.12 3.33 -24.16
N ASP A 168 -2.38 2.93 -24.23
CA ASP A 168 -3.25 3.09 -25.41
C ASP A 168 -4.01 4.45 -25.42
N VAL A 169 -3.73 5.36 -24.49
CA VAL A 169 -4.33 6.70 -24.44
C VAL A 169 -3.50 7.71 -25.20
#